data_c8f19807d5866ea8c3052f57e837466c
#
_entry.id   c8f19807d5866ea8c3052f57e837466c
#
_cell.length_a   1.000
_cell.length_b   1.000
_cell.length_c   1.000
_cell.angle_alpha   90.00
_cell.angle_beta   90.00
_cell.angle_gamma   90.00
#
_symmetry.space_group_name_H-M   'P 1'
#
loop_
_entity.id
_entity.type
_entity.pdbx_description
1 polymer ?
#
loop_
_entity_poly.entity_id
_entity_poly.type
_entity_poly.pdbx_seq_one_letter_code
_entity_poly.pdbx_strand_id
1 'polypeptide(L)'
;LRDDLCLNAIILEQGEGVGGTWYWNRYPGARCDSESHGYAYFFSRALHESWQWSERYPGHAEIRQYLNYVADQLDLKKDIFFGSCVSKCTYCADENLWHVQVGEDQVYRTRWLVTSVGCLSSANIPDIPGLSSFRGDWYHTGKWPKDGVDLKDKNVGQIGTGSTGIQTAPVIAETAAHLTIFQRTANYSVPARNAFWDRTYTDWVSKHYNELKALVKSTPNGHPFRISSNLAMELSDAERAEMFERAWEKGGLRFRGVFHDLMTSSQANNTAAEFIKSKIRQTVKNPEIAQILSDIDHPYAAKRPPIDTNYFETFNRQNVTLVDLKADPISKIIPSGVMLKSGVKHGLDTLVFATGFDAMTGPLIRLNINGPIGSLKDYWSAGPLSYLGLAIPNFPNLFTVTGPGSPSVLSNMPVSIEQHVDWITDCISYCMQNGIDKIEADVKAAQDWVLHVREAAEATLLPKAGNSWYWGANIPGKPRVFMPYAGGLVRYRKICESAAKGGYVGFSFLKRGADKNLDKLDYQQQLANDPGV
;
A
#
# COMPACT_ATOMS: atom_id res chain seq x y z
N LEU A 1 23.30 -2.80 3.77
CA LEU A 1 24.10 -1.70 4.32
C LEU A 1 25.03 -2.16 5.44
N ARG A 2 24.50 -2.83 6.49
CA ARG A 2 25.33 -3.32 7.61
C ARG A 2 26.32 -4.38 7.15
N ASP A 3 25.82 -5.47 6.58
CA ASP A 3 26.62 -6.66 6.29
C ASP A 3 27.47 -6.50 5.02
N ASP A 4 26.91 -5.91 3.95
CA ASP A 4 27.61 -5.78 2.66
C ASP A 4 28.53 -4.54 2.57
N LEU A 5 28.12 -3.42 3.19
CA LEU A 5 28.87 -2.16 3.15
C LEU A 5 29.57 -1.83 4.47
N CYS A 6 29.43 -2.67 5.49
CA CYS A 6 30.02 -2.47 6.82
C CYS A 6 29.67 -1.09 7.44
N LEU A 7 28.48 -0.58 7.14
CA LEU A 7 28.00 0.67 7.71
C LEU A 7 27.37 0.45 9.08
N ASN A 8 27.54 1.43 9.97
CA ASN A 8 26.80 1.50 11.24
C ASN A 8 25.35 1.92 10.92
N ALA A 9 24.50 0.96 10.58
CA ALA A 9 23.10 1.17 10.23
C ALA A 9 22.21 0.81 11.42
N ILE A 10 21.32 1.73 11.81
CA ILE A 10 20.32 1.52 12.84
C ILE A 10 18.91 1.67 12.26
N ILE A 11 17.95 1.04 12.89
CA ILE A 11 16.52 1.12 12.53
C ILE A 11 15.76 1.70 13.71
N LEU A 12 15.01 2.78 13.47
CA LEU A 12 14.10 3.39 14.44
C LEU A 12 12.68 2.92 14.11
N GLU A 13 12.09 2.10 14.96
CA GLU A 13 10.75 1.53 14.77
C GLU A 13 9.81 2.05 15.88
N GLN A 14 8.67 2.61 15.46
CA GLN A 14 7.65 3.11 16.39
C GLN A 14 6.98 1.98 17.18
N GLY A 15 6.83 0.80 16.58
CA GLY A 15 6.22 -0.37 17.22
C GLY A 15 7.17 -1.03 18.23
N GLU A 16 6.61 -1.87 19.08
CA GLU A 16 7.36 -2.68 20.07
C GLU A 16 7.88 -3.99 19.46
N GLY A 17 7.76 -4.17 18.15
CA GLY A 17 8.18 -5.40 17.48
C GLY A 17 8.18 -5.30 15.97
N VAL A 18 8.80 -6.29 15.35
CA VAL A 18 8.91 -6.45 13.91
C VAL A 18 7.56 -6.74 13.27
N GLY A 19 7.37 -6.27 12.02
CA GLY A 19 6.23 -6.63 11.19
C GLY A 19 5.58 -5.50 10.42
N GLY A 20 5.81 -4.23 10.76
CA GLY A 20 5.26 -3.08 10.05
C GLY A 20 3.74 -3.20 9.85
N THR A 21 3.28 -3.30 8.61
CA THR A 21 1.85 -3.49 8.27
C THR A 21 1.23 -4.64 9.07
N TRP A 22 1.92 -5.76 9.24
CA TRP A 22 1.43 -6.96 9.92
C TRP A 22 1.61 -6.93 11.44
N TYR A 23 2.36 -5.97 11.94
CA TYR A 23 2.39 -5.62 13.36
C TYR A 23 1.18 -4.75 13.74
N TRP A 24 0.79 -3.77 12.89
CA TRP A 24 -0.25 -2.81 13.18
C TRP A 24 -1.66 -3.26 12.76
N ASN A 25 -1.80 -3.92 11.61
CA ASN A 25 -3.08 -4.37 11.07
C ASN A 25 -3.41 -5.78 11.59
N ARG A 26 -3.98 -5.82 12.78
CA ARG A 26 -4.37 -7.05 13.49
C ARG A 26 -5.88 -7.14 13.72
N TYR A 27 -6.65 -6.39 12.92
CA TYR A 27 -8.11 -6.43 12.95
C TYR A 27 -8.64 -7.83 12.58
N PRO A 28 -9.89 -8.18 12.99
CA PRO A 28 -10.48 -9.47 12.66
C PRO A 28 -10.49 -9.74 11.15
N GLY A 29 -9.97 -10.88 10.73
CA GLY A 29 -9.89 -11.27 9.32
C GLY A 29 -8.72 -10.66 8.54
N ALA A 30 -7.82 -9.89 9.16
CA ALA A 30 -6.67 -9.30 8.49
C ALA A 30 -5.77 -10.37 7.85
N ARG A 31 -5.61 -10.31 6.51
CA ARG A 31 -4.81 -11.24 5.74
C ARG A 31 -4.25 -10.61 4.46
N CYS A 32 -3.21 -11.25 3.92
CA CYS A 32 -2.65 -10.84 2.65
C CYS A 32 -3.56 -11.26 1.49
N ASP A 33 -3.60 -10.44 0.44
CA ASP A 33 -4.25 -10.75 -0.83
C ASP A 33 -3.28 -11.26 -1.91
N SER A 34 -2.00 -11.39 -1.57
CA SER A 34 -0.98 -12.09 -2.38
C SER A 34 -0.77 -13.51 -1.86
N GLU A 35 -0.54 -14.45 -2.77
CA GLU A 35 -0.24 -15.83 -2.39
C GLU A 35 1.06 -15.88 -1.57
N SER A 36 1.06 -16.65 -0.48
CA SER A 36 2.11 -16.68 0.54
C SER A 36 3.51 -16.93 -0.01
N HIS A 37 3.69 -17.93 -0.89
CA HIS A 37 4.99 -18.23 -1.48
C HIS A 37 5.52 -17.15 -2.44
N GLY A 38 4.64 -16.26 -2.93
CA GLY A 38 5.02 -15.06 -3.67
C GLY A 38 5.20 -13.84 -2.77
N TYR A 39 4.57 -13.83 -1.58
CA TYR A 39 4.68 -12.78 -0.58
C TYR A 39 5.79 -13.11 0.43
N ALA A 40 6.96 -13.43 -0.08
CA ALA A 40 8.13 -13.82 0.68
C ALA A 40 9.36 -13.11 0.14
N TYR A 41 10.46 -13.12 0.90
CA TYR A 41 11.73 -12.59 0.45
C TYR A 41 12.44 -13.59 -0.48
N PHE A 42 12.96 -13.07 -1.60
CA PHE A 42 13.70 -13.84 -2.60
C PHE A 42 15.19 -13.51 -2.64
N PHE A 43 15.70 -12.69 -1.74
CA PHE A 43 17.13 -12.41 -1.66
C PHE A 43 17.92 -13.59 -1.08
N SER A 44 17.31 -14.43 -0.27
CA SER A 44 17.93 -15.60 0.35
C SER A 44 17.13 -16.87 0.10
N ARG A 45 17.76 -17.84 -0.58
CA ARG A 45 17.19 -19.17 -0.80
C ARG A 45 16.97 -19.90 0.52
N ALA A 46 17.95 -19.84 1.42
CA ALA A 46 17.89 -20.51 2.73
C ALA A 46 16.68 -20.05 3.55
N LEU A 47 16.43 -18.73 3.61
CA LEU A 47 15.26 -18.18 4.32
C LEU A 47 13.94 -18.61 3.68
N HIS A 48 13.90 -18.68 2.35
CA HIS A 48 12.68 -19.08 1.63
C HIS A 48 12.36 -20.56 1.82
N GLU A 49 13.36 -21.43 1.80
CA GLU A 49 13.19 -22.88 1.95
C GLU A 49 12.93 -23.32 3.39
N SER A 50 13.42 -22.57 4.37
CA SER A 50 13.29 -22.92 5.79
C SER A 50 11.96 -22.48 6.40
N TRP A 51 11.19 -21.61 5.73
CA TRP A 51 9.86 -21.21 6.17
C TRP A 51 8.77 -21.99 5.44
N GLN A 52 7.83 -22.55 6.18
CA GLN A 52 6.69 -23.27 5.64
C GLN A 52 5.40 -22.47 5.90
N TRP A 53 4.80 -22.00 4.82
CA TRP A 53 3.50 -21.34 4.87
C TRP A 53 2.37 -22.36 5.07
N SER A 54 1.42 -22.05 5.99
CA SER A 54 0.29 -22.96 6.27
C SER A 54 -0.77 -22.90 5.17
N GLU A 55 -1.06 -21.70 4.66
CA GLU A 55 -2.17 -21.48 3.73
C GLU A 55 -1.81 -20.51 2.58
N ARG A 56 -2.64 -20.54 1.55
CA ARG A 56 -2.44 -19.75 0.33
C ARG A 56 -2.44 -18.25 0.60
N TYR A 57 -3.36 -17.77 1.42
CA TYR A 57 -3.47 -16.37 1.83
C TYR A 57 -3.40 -16.29 3.36
N PRO A 58 -2.20 -16.21 3.93
CA PRO A 58 -2.02 -16.30 5.38
C PRO A 58 -2.58 -15.07 6.09
N GLY A 59 -3.04 -15.29 7.30
CA GLY A 59 -3.45 -14.24 8.21
C GLY A 59 -2.28 -13.40 8.71
N HIS A 60 -2.58 -12.22 9.26
CA HIS A 60 -1.56 -11.29 9.76
C HIS A 60 -0.59 -11.92 10.77
N ALA A 61 -1.09 -12.84 11.61
CA ALA A 61 -0.28 -13.47 12.64
C ALA A 61 0.87 -14.32 12.07
N GLU A 62 0.58 -15.15 11.04
CA GLU A 62 1.58 -15.97 10.38
C GLU A 62 2.59 -15.12 9.60
N ILE A 63 2.12 -14.06 8.91
CA ILE A 63 3.04 -13.16 8.20
C ILE A 63 3.96 -12.43 9.19
N ARG A 64 3.43 -12.02 10.34
CA ARG A 64 4.24 -11.41 11.39
C ARG A 64 5.25 -12.40 11.98
N GLN A 65 4.88 -13.67 12.14
CA GLN A 65 5.81 -14.72 12.55
C GLN A 65 6.93 -14.90 11.53
N TYR A 66 6.61 -14.94 10.24
CA TYR A 66 7.60 -14.98 9.16
C TYR A 66 8.58 -13.81 9.22
N LEU A 67 8.09 -12.57 9.38
CA LEU A 67 8.95 -11.39 9.46
C LEU A 67 9.83 -11.39 10.70
N ASN A 68 9.32 -11.88 11.85
CA ASN A 68 10.13 -12.07 13.03
C ASN A 68 11.20 -13.15 12.82
N TYR A 69 10.82 -14.27 12.19
CA TYR A 69 11.76 -15.33 11.84
C TYR A 69 12.91 -14.79 10.97
N VAL A 70 12.62 -14.00 9.92
CA VAL A 70 13.65 -13.38 9.07
C VAL A 70 14.54 -12.44 9.89
N ALA A 71 13.95 -11.61 10.75
CA ALA A 71 14.71 -10.70 11.60
C ALA A 71 15.64 -11.44 12.59
N ASP A 72 15.22 -12.60 13.10
CA ASP A 72 16.02 -13.44 13.98
C ASP A 72 17.15 -14.14 13.22
N GLN A 73 16.85 -14.71 12.03
CA GLN A 73 17.87 -15.41 11.23
C GLN A 73 18.99 -14.47 10.75
N LEU A 74 18.69 -13.19 10.54
CA LEU A 74 19.65 -12.19 10.10
C LEU A 74 20.20 -11.34 11.25
N ASP A 75 19.87 -11.68 12.50
CA ASP A 75 20.30 -10.93 13.69
C ASP A 75 20.05 -9.41 13.58
N LEU A 76 18.86 -9.02 13.05
CA LEU A 76 18.52 -7.63 12.82
C LEU A 76 18.06 -6.92 14.10
N LYS A 77 17.49 -7.64 15.05
CA LYS A 77 16.86 -7.06 16.24
C LYS A 77 17.82 -6.27 17.12
N LYS A 78 19.11 -6.58 17.08
CA LYS A 78 20.14 -5.85 17.83
C LYS A 78 20.34 -4.40 17.34
N ASP A 79 20.03 -4.14 16.06
CA ASP A 79 20.18 -2.83 15.43
C ASP A 79 18.84 -2.08 15.30
N ILE A 80 17.76 -2.66 15.87
CA ILE A 80 16.42 -2.04 15.88
C ILE A 80 16.12 -1.44 17.25
N PHE A 81 15.86 -0.15 17.27
CA PHE A 81 15.38 0.55 18.46
C PHE A 81 13.86 0.61 18.40
N PHE A 82 13.21 -0.29 19.12
CA PHE A 82 11.77 -0.37 19.23
C PHE A 82 11.20 0.76 20.12
N GLY A 83 9.92 1.09 19.95
CA GLY A 83 9.27 2.20 20.67
C GLY A 83 9.78 3.57 20.28
N SER A 84 10.57 3.67 19.21
CA SER A 84 11.27 4.88 18.76
C SER A 84 10.47 5.61 17.70
N CYS A 85 9.52 6.45 18.14
CA CYS A 85 8.72 7.27 17.25
C CYS A 85 9.52 8.51 16.81
N VAL A 86 9.95 8.52 15.54
CA VAL A 86 10.59 9.69 14.93
C VAL A 86 9.58 10.82 14.82
N SER A 87 9.89 11.97 15.42
CA SER A 87 9.02 13.16 15.44
C SER A 87 9.44 14.22 14.42
N LYS A 88 10.73 14.25 14.05
CA LYS A 88 11.29 15.24 13.14
C LYS A 88 12.57 14.73 12.49
N CYS A 89 12.78 15.08 11.22
CA CYS A 89 14.06 14.91 10.52
C CYS A 89 14.49 16.27 9.96
N THR A 90 15.69 16.75 10.29
CA THR A 90 16.20 18.03 9.81
C THR A 90 17.57 17.85 9.17
N TYR A 91 17.74 18.32 7.95
CA TYR A 91 19.02 18.33 7.29
C TYR A 91 19.85 19.54 7.76
N CYS A 92 21.06 19.27 8.24
CA CYS A 92 22.05 20.28 8.60
C CYS A 92 23.04 20.44 7.44
N ALA A 93 22.95 21.55 6.71
CA ALA A 93 23.79 21.79 5.53
C ALA A 93 25.28 21.93 5.89
N ASP A 94 25.60 22.54 7.02
CA ASP A 94 26.99 22.75 7.46
C ASP A 94 27.70 21.43 7.83
N GLU A 95 26.94 20.46 8.37
CA GLU A 95 27.46 19.14 8.73
C GLU A 95 27.31 18.13 7.59
N ASN A 96 26.45 18.41 6.60
CA ASN A 96 25.98 17.46 5.58
C ASN A 96 25.39 16.17 6.20
N LEU A 97 24.59 16.35 7.25
CA LEU A 97 23.99 15.27 8.03
C LEU A 97 22.50 15.50 8.25
N TRP A 98 21.77 14.44 8.37
CA TRP A 98 20.41 14.43 8.91
C TRP A 98 20.44 14.31 10.43
N HIS A 99 19.68 15.17 11.11
CA HIS A 99 19.35 15.07 12.52
C HIS A 99 17.95 14.46 12.64
N VAL A 100 17.88 13.25 13.18
CA VAL A 100 16.65 12.47 13.34
C VAL A 100 16.26 12.47 14.81
N GLN A 101 15.16 13.13 15.14
CA GLN A 101 14.67 13.31 16.50
C GLN A 101 13.68 12.22 16.89
N VAL A 102 13.89 11.59 18.04
CA VAL A 102 13.00 10.62 18.69
C VAL A 102 12.59 11.17 20.04
N GLY A 103 11.29 11.37 20.26
CA GLY A 103 10.81 12.05 21.46
C GLY A 103 11.29 13.50 21.53
N GLU A 104 11.58 13.99 22.75
CA GLU A 104 12.00 15.37 22.99
C GLU A 104 13.52 15.51 23.02
N ASP A 105 14.25 14.52 23.54
CA ASP A 105 15.66 14.66 23.92
C ASP A 105 16.65 13.85 23.06
N GLN A 106 16.19 12.86 22.30
CA GLN A 106 17.09 11.97 21.59
C GLN A 106 17.23 12.37 20.12
N VAL A 107 18.48 12.61 19.68
CA VAL A 107 18.81 12.97 18.29
C VAL A 107 19.88 12.03 17.75
N TYR A 108 19.56 11.36 16.65
CA TYR A 108 20.50 10.57 15.87
C TYR A 108 21.03 11.40 14.71
N ARG A 109 22.32 11.30 14.42
CA ARG A 109 22.97 11.97 13.28
C ARG A 109 23.36 10.93 12.24
N THR A 110 22.96 11.15 10.99
CA THR A 110 23.27 10.22 9.91
C THR A 110 23.52 10.95 8.59
N ARG A 111 24.41 10.41 7.76
CA ARG A 111 24.62 10.89 6.40
C ARG A 111 23.49 10.46 5.48
N TRP A 112 23.06 9.22 5.60
CA TRP A 112 22.05 8.62 4.76
C TRP A 112 20.76 8.41 5.55
N LEU A 113 19.69 9.04 5.14
CA LEU A 113 18.37 8.82 5.72
C LEU A 113 17.52 7.98 4.76
N VAL A 114 17.20 6.75 5.15
CA VAL A 114 16.34 5.86 4.38
C VAL A 114 15.00 5.75 5.08
N THR A 115 13.94 6.29 4.45
CA THR A 115 12.59 6.23 5.02
C THR A 115 11.86 4.99 4.53
N SER A 116 11.65 4.03 5.44
CA SER A 116 10.93 2.77 5.21
C SER A 116 9.60 2.73 5.96
N VAL A 117 8.91 3.87 6.04
CA VAL A 117 7.70 4.09 6.85
C VAL A 117 6.44 3.43 6.28
N GLY A 118 6.55 2.83 5.10
CA GLY A 118 5.43 2.23 4.38
C GLY A 118 4.47 3.26 3.79
N CYS A 119 3.60 2.80 2.91
CA CYS A 119 2.65 3.65 2.19
C CYS A 119 1.23 3.66 2.80
N LEU A 120 0.93 2.79 3.78
CA LEU A 120 -0.38 2.61 4.41
C LEU A 120 -0.26 2.58 5.94
N SER A 121 0.59 3.42 6.54
CA SER A 121 0.81 3.45 8.00
C SER A 121 0.13 4.63 8.71
N SER A 122 -0.49 5.55 7.95
CA SER A 122 -1.15 6.75 8.47
C SER A 122 -2.68 6.56 8.44
N ALA A 123 -3.29 6.10 9.55
CA ALA A 123 -4.72 5.85 9.66
C ALA A 123 -5.56 7.11 9.36
N ASN A 124 -6.64 6.95 8.60
CA ASN A 124 -7.60 7.99 8.27
C ASN A 124 -8.88 7.81 9.11
N ILE A 125 -8.97 8.52 10.22
CA ILE A 125 -10.19 8.59 11.02
C ILE A 125 -11.03 9.75 10.48
N PRO A 126 -12.24 9.50 9.96
CA PRO A 126 -13.07 10.55 9.39
C PRO A 126 -13.55 11.51 10.47
N ASP A 127 -13.56 12.81 10.13
CA ASP A 127 -14.13 13.84 10.99
C ASP A 127 -15.68 13.82 10.89
N ILE A 128 -16.28 12.91 11.66
CA ILE A 128 -17.75 12.80 11.74
C ILE A 128 -18.20 13.55 13.02
N PRO A 129 -19.09 14.54 12.90
CA PRO A 129 -19.57 15.29 14.05
C PRO A 129 -20.11 14.38 15.16
N GLY A 130 -19.72 14.65 16.39
CA GLY A 130 -20.22 13.95 17.57
C GLY A 130 -19.48 12.68 17.96
N LEU A 131 -18.39 12.29 17.29
CA LEU A 131 -17.62 11.10 17.65
C LEU A 131 -17.17 11.11 19.13
N SER A 132 -16.77 12.25 19.66
CA SER A 132 -16.39 12.40 21.07
C SER A 132 -17.53 12.20 22.07
N SER A 133 -18.77 12.25 21.62
CA SER A 133 -19.97 12.01 22.46
C SER A 133 -20.39 10.54 22.52
N PHE A 134 -19.82 9.69 21.68
CA PHE A 134 -20.16 8.27 21.65
C PHE A 134 -19.79 7.60 22.98
N ARG A 135 -20.73 6.88 23.57
CA ARG A 135 -20.55 6.22 24.87
C ARG A 135 -20.00 4.79 24.76
N GLY A 136 -20.06 4.21 23.57
CA GLY A 136 -19.44 2.92 23.28
C GLY A 136 -17.97 3.07 22.92
N ASP A 137 -17.36 1.95 22.60
CA ASP A 137 -15.97 1.91 22.13
C ASP A 137 -15.87 2.12 20.62
N TRP A 138 -14.77 2.72 20.15
CA TRP A 138 -14.50 2.79 18.73
C TRP A 138 -13.05 2.46 18.41
N TYR A 139 -12.86 1.81 17.28
CA TYR A 139 -11.56 1.31 16.83
C TYR A 139 -11.35 1.61 15.35
N HIS A 140 -10.12 1.99 15.01
CA HIS A 140 -9.70 2.03 13.61
C HIS A 140 -8.92 0.76 13.29
N THR A 141 -9.21 0.11 12.15
CA THR A 141 -8.61 -1.16 11.77
C THR A 141 -7.07 -1.11 11.69
N GLY A 142 -6.49 0.02 11.26
CA GLY A 142 -5.03 0.24 11.24
C GLY A 142 -4.40 0.55 12.60
N LYS A 143 -5.18 0.56 13.69
CA LYS A 143 -4.76 0.78 15.09
C LYS A 143 -5.49 -0.18 16.03
N TRP A 144 -5.71 -1.41 15.59
CA TRP A 144 -6.42 -2.40 16.38
C TRP A 144 -5.64 -2.76 17.64
N PRO A 145 -6.31 -2.87 18.82
CA PRO A 145 -5.66 -3.20 20.09
C PRO A 145 -4.85 -4.50 20.02
N LYS A 146 -3.74 -4.54 20.77
CA LYS A 146 -2.80 -5.66 20.78
C LYS A 146 -3.45 -6.93 21.32
N ASP A 147 -4.29 -6.78 22.33
CA ASP A 147 -4.97 -7.88 23.03
C ASP A 147 -6.31 -8.26 22.38
N GLY A 148 -6.60 -7.67 21.19
CA GLY A 148 -7.87 -7.86 20.50
C GLY A 148 -9.00 -7.01 21.08
N VAL A 149 -10.21 -7.24 20.56
CA VAL A 149 -11.45 -6.59 21.02
C VAL A 149 -12.52 -7.67 21.10
N ASP A 150 -13.17 -7.77 22.24
CA ASP A 150 -14.33 -8.65 22.37
C ASP A 150 -15.59 -7.96 21.79
N LEU A 151 -16.05 -8.50 20.67
CA LEU A 151 -17.25 -8.05 19.96
C LEU A 151 -18.43 -9.00 20.15
N LYS A 152 -18.27 -10.03 20.99
CA LYS A 152 -19.33 -10.99 21.26
C LYS A 152 -20.54 -10.30 21.86
N ASP A 153 -21.72 -10.66 21.34
CA ASP A 153 -23.03 -10.17 21.78
C ASP A 153 -23.21 -8.64 21.71
N LYS A 154 -22.34 -7.92 20.96
CA LYS A 154 -22.38 -6.46 20.75
C LYS A 154 -23.13 -6.09 19.47
N ASN A 155 -23.78 -4.92 19.48
CA ASN A 155 -24.24 -4.24 18.27
C ASN A 155 -23.09 -3.44 17.69
N VAL A 156 -22.52 -3.92 16.58
CA VAL A 156 -21.32 -3.35 15.96
C VAL A 156 -21.68 -2.56 14.71
N GLY A 157 -21.19 -1.34 14.60
CA GLY A 157 -21.27 -0.54 13.38
C GLY A 157 -19.93 -0.53 12.66
N GLN A 158 -19.88 -0.98 11.41
CA GLN A 158 -18.69 -0.89 10.57
C GLN A 158 -18.86 0.21 9.53
N ILE A 159 -17.97 1.21 9.52
CA ILE A 159 -17.95 2.28 8.51
C ILE A 159 -16.84 2.00 7.52
N GLY A 160 -17.21 1.73 6.26
CA GLY A 160 -16.30 1.45 5.15
C GLY A 160 -16.34 0.01 4.65
N THR A 161 -16.26 -0.12 3.33
CA THR A 161 -16.37 -1.36 2.55
C THR A 161 -15.26 -1.48 1.51
N GLY A 162 -14.06 -0.98 1.84
CA GLY A 162 -12.82 -1.25 1.11
C GLY A 162 -12.23 -2.60 1.52
N SER A 163 -10.97 -2.89 1.13
CA SER A 163 -10.32 -4.18 1.41
C SER A 163 -10.42 -4.61 2.87
N THR A 164 -10.17 -3.69 3.80
CA THR A 164 -10.25 -3.96 5.23
C THR A 164 -11.68 -4.30 5.69
N GLY A 165 -12.68 -3.51 5.24
CA GLY A 165 -14.08 -3.74 5.61
C GLY A 165 -14.61 -5.06 5.05
N ILE A 166 -14.18 -5.44 3.86
CA ILE A 166 -14.52 -6.72 3.22
C ILE A 166 -13.94 -7.90 4.02
N GLN A 167 -12.75 -7.76 4.58
CA GLN A 167 -12.13 -8.79 5.41
C GLN A 167 -12.73 -8.85 6.82
N THR A 168 -13.08 -7.70 7.39
CA THR A 168 -13.54 -7.59 8.78
C THR A 168 -14.99 -8.03 8.95
N ALA A 169 -15.88 -7.66 8.03
CA ALA A 169 -17.31 -7.89 8.15
C ALA A 169 -17.71 -9.37 8.37
N PRO A 170 -17.18 -10.35 7.61
CA PRO A 170 -17.54 -11.74 7.83
C PRO A 170 -17.20 -12.24 9.23
N VAL A 171 -16.01 -11.86 9.72
CA VAL A 171 -15.52 -12.32 11.04
C VAL A 171 -16.28 -11.67 12.19
N ILE A 172 -16.59 -10.39 12.10
CA ILE A 172 -17.43 -9.70 13.11
C ILE A 172 -18.84 -10.29 13.13
N ALA A 173 -19.43 -10.56 11.96
CA ALA A 173 -20.77 -11.10 11.84
C ALA A 173 -20.94 -12.49 12.48
N GLU A 174 -19.85 -13.23 12.70
CA GLU A 174 -19.89 -14.55 13.34
C GLU A 174 -20.17 -14.45 14.85
N THR A 175 -19.71 -13.39 15.51
CA THR A 175 -19.73 -13.27 16.98
C THR A 175 -20.59 -12.13 17.50
N ALA A 176 -20.77 -11.05 16.72
CA ALA A 176 -21.60 -9.91 17.10
C ALA A 176 -23.09 -10.28 17.21
N ALA A 177 -23.80 -9.68 18.16
CA ALA A 177 -25.26 -9.78 18.20
C ALA A 177 -25.86 -9.23 16.91
N HIS A 178 -25.39 -8.07 16.47
CA HIS A 178 -25.79 -7.48 15.19
C HIS A 178 -24.63 -6.67 14.58
N LEU A 179 -24.46 -6.78 13.26
CA LEU A 179 -23.50 -5.99 12.49
C LEU A 179 -24.23 -5.06 11.52
N THR A 180 -24.07 -3.75 11.70
CA THR A 180 -24.53 -2.73 10.74
C THR A 180 -23.37 -2.24 9.90
N ILE A 181 -23.41 -2.47 8.59
CA ILE A 181 -22.38 -2.05 7.63
C ILE A 181 -22.83 -0.78 6.91
N PHE A 182 -22.11 0.31 7.13
CA PHE A 182 -22.34 1.61 6.49
C PHE A 182 -21.48 1.72 5.22
N GLN A 183 -22.12 1.57 4.06
CA GLN A 183 -21.49 1.59 2.75
C GLN A 183 -21.72 2.91 2.02
N ARG A 184 -20.64 3.61 1.65
CA ARG A 184 -20.71 4.76 0.74
C ARG A 184 -20.52 4.38 -0.72
N THR A 185 -19.63 3.45 -1.01
CA THR A 185 -19.31 3.01 -2.36
C THR A 185 -19.12 1.51 -2.35
N ALA A 186 -19.86 0.80 -3.19
CA ALA A 186 -19.64 -0.62 -3.42
C ALA A 186 -18.29 -0.85 -4.13
N ASN A 187 -17.69 -2.01 -3.93
CA ASN A 187 -16.44 -2.39 -4.57
C ASN A 187 -16.51 -3.80 -5.12
N TYR A 188 -15.77 -4.05 -6.19
CA TYR A 188 -15.56 -5.40 -6.70
C TYR A 188 -14.77 -6.22 -5.69
N SER A 189 -15.16 -7.46 -5.50
CA SER A 189 -14.39 -8.45 -4.79
C SER A 189 -14.46 -9.78 -5.52
N VAL A 190 -13.40 -10.56 -5.43
CA VAL A 190 -13.33 -11.91 -6.00
C VAL A 190 -13.04 -12.90 -4.87
N PRO A 191 -13.58 -14.14 -4.92
CA PRO A 191 -13.36 -15.10 -3.84
C PRO A 191 -11.88 -15.43 -3.70
N ALA A 192 -11.38 -15.44 -2.47
CA ALA A 192 -10.00 -15.82 -2.19
C ALA A 192 -9.73 -17.28 -2.52
N ARG A 193 -10.72 -18.15 -2.31
CA ARG A 193 -10.51 -19.61 -2.36
C ARG A 193 -9.29 -20.02 -1.55
N ASN A 194 -9.22 -19.45 -0.33
CA ASN A 194 -8.14 -19.77 0.58
C ASN A 194 -8.22 -21.23 1.03
N ALA A 195 -7.07 -21.88 1.08
CA ALA A 195 -6.94 -23.26 1.52
C ALA A 195 -5.55 -23.47 2.12
N PHE A 196 -5.44 -24.47 2.97
CA PHE A 196 -4.14 -24.96 3.40
C PHE A 196 -3.35 -25.51 2.22
N TRP A 197 -2.04 -25.28 2.23
CA TRP A 197 -1.17 -25.87 1.23
C TRP A 197 -1.04 -27.37 1.45
N ASP A 198 -1.17 -28.14 0.39
CA ASP A 198 -0.82 -29.55 0.46
C ASP A 198 0.71 -29.76 0.39
N ARG A 199 1.15 -30.91 0.86
CA ARG A 199 2.57 -31.24 0.90
C ARG A 199 3.20 -31.29 -0.48
N THR A 200 2.46 -31.73 -1.48
CA THR A 200 2.93 -31.81 -2.87
C THR A 200 3.30 -30.43 -3.40
N TYR A 201 2.47 -29.43 -3.10
CA TYR A 201 2.74 -28.06 -3.52
C TYR A 201 3.92 -27.42 -2.78
N THR A 202 4.01 -27.63 -1.48
CA THR A 202 5.14 -27.09 -0.68
C THR A 202 6.47 -27.72 -1.09
N ASP A 203 6.49 -29.03 -1.34
CA ASP A 203 7.66 -29.75 -1.88
C ASP A 203 8.03 -29.25 -3.28
N TRP A 204 7.04 -28.93 -4.10
CA TRP A 204 7.28 -28.35 -5.43
C TRP A 204 7.92 -26.96 -5.31
N VAL A 205 7.39 -26.08 -4.48
CA VAL A 205 7.92 -24.72 -4.26
C VAL A 205 9.39 -24.76 -3.81
N SER A 206 9.71 -25.62 -2.86
CA SER A 206 11.07 -25.80 -2.36
C SER A 206 12.04 -26.24 -3.48
N LYS A 207 11.62 -27.16 -4.34
CA LYS A 207 12.45 -27.64 -5.47
C LYS A 207 12.57 -26.61 -6.61
N HIS A 208 11.59 -25.71 -6.77
CA HIS A 208 11.49 -24.78 -7.90
C HIS A 208 11.67 -23.31 -7.47
N TYR A 209 12.46 -23.06 -6.42
CA TYR A 209 12.73 -21.72 -5.92
C TYR A 209 13.20 -20.74 -7.03
N ASN A 210 14.15 -21.17 -7.88
CA ASN A 210 14.67 -20.31 -8.93
C ASN A 210 13.63 -19.96 -9.99
N GLU A 211 12.77 -20.91 -10.36
CA GLU A 211 11.67 -20.71 -11.30
C GLU A 211 10.61 -19.78 -10.71
N LEU A 212 10.28 -19.96 -9.42
CA LEU A 212 9.34 -19.08 -8.73
C LEU A 212 9.89 -17.66 -8.63
N LYS A 213 11.17 -17.50 -8.24
CA LYS A 213 11.87 -16.21 -8.21
C LYS A 213 11.89 -15.54 -9.58
N ALA A 214 12.22 -16.28 -10.63
CA ALA A 214 12.23 -15.77 -11.99
C ALA A 214 10.81 -15.35 -12.44
N LEU A 215 9.79 -16.17 -12.15
CA LEU A 215 8.41 -15.86 -12.46
C LEU A 215 7.95 -14.57 -11.78
N VAL A 216 8.13 -14.46 -10.47
CA VAL A 216 7.75 -13.27 -9.68
C VAL A 216 8.45 -12.02 -10.21
N LYS A 217 9.75 -12.11 -10.56
CA LYS A 217 10.51 -10.99 -11.13
C LYS A 217 10.12 -10.63 -12.56
N SER A 218 9.52 -11.55 -13.33
CA SER A 218 9.13 -11.34 -14.74
C SER A 218 7.69 -10.87 -14.94
N THR A 219 6.85 -10.89 -13.89
CA THR A 219 5.46 -10.44 -13.99
C THR A 219 5.30 -8.95 -13.70
N PRO A 220 4.36 -8.25 -14.35
CA PRO A 220 4.20 -6.81 -14.20
C PRO A 220 3.91 -6.35 -12.76
N ASN A 221 3.28 -7.21 -11.97
CA ASN A 221 2.88 -6.90 -10.60
C ASN A 221 3.67 -7.69 -9.54
N GLY A 222 4.67 -8.48 -9.93
CA GLY A 222 5.45 -9.29 -9.00
C GLY A 222 4.70 -10.45 -8.36
N HIS A 223 3.61 -10.92 -8.96
CA HIS A 223 2.84 -12.06 -8.46
C HIS A 223 3.28 -13.38 -9.10
N PRO A 224 3.09 -14.54 -8.41
CA PRO A 224 3.52 -15.85 -8.88
C PRO A 224 2.53 -16.45 -9.92
N PHE A 225 2.05 -15.63 -10.85
CA PHE A 225 1.21 -16.06 -11.96
C PHE A 225 1.35 -15.13 -13.17
N ARG A 226 1.19 -15.70 -14.35
CA ARG A 226 1.24 -14.94 -15.61
C ARG A 226 -0.12 -14.35 -15.95
N ILE A 227 -0.11 -13.19 -16.61
CA ILE A 227 -1.30 -12.64 -17.26
C ILE A 227 -1.45 -13.36 -18.62
N SER A 228 -2.67 -13.75 -18.97
CA SER A 228 -2.99 -14.32 -20.27
C SER A 228 -2.60 -13.38 -21.41
N SER A 229 -2.22 -13.94 -22.56
CA SER A 229 -2.01 -13.17 -23.78
C SER A 229 -3.31 -12.91 -24.57
N ASN A 230 -4.42 -13.57 -24.19
CA ASN A 230 -5.70 -13.44 -24.88
C ASN A 230 -6.31 -12.05 -24.65
N LEU A 231 -6.89 -11.48 -25.68
CA LEU A 231 -7.73 -10.28 -25.57
C LEU A 231 -9.20 -10.70 -25.39
N ALA A 232 -9.90 -10.04 -24.46
CA ALA A 232 -11.24 -10.47 -24.09
C ALA A 232 -12.23 -10.42 -25.27
N MET A 233 -12.11 -9.41 -26.12
CA MET A 233 -13.05 -9.18 -27.21
C MET A 233 -12.76 -10.00 -28.48
N GLU A 234 -11.66 -10.74 -28.51
CA GLU A 234 -11.34 -11.69 -29.60
C GLU A 234 -12.04 -13.05 -29.43
N LEU A 235 -12.57 -13.31 -28.24
CA LEU A 235 -13.29 -14.55 -27.91
C LEU A 235 -14.81 -14.36 -27.99
N SER A 236 -15.53 -15.42 -28.26
CA SER A 236 -16.99 -15.47 -28.15
C SER A 236 -17.44 -15.23 -26.70
N ASP A 237 -18.70 -14.85 -26.51
CA ASP A 237 -19.28 -14.66 -25.18
C ASP A 237 -19.20 -15.92 -24.32
N ALA A 238 -19.39 -17.08 -24.94
CA ALA A 238 -19.34 -18.38 -24.25
C ALA A 238 -17.91 -18.72 -23.77
N GLU A 239 -16.91 -18.57 -24.64
CA GLU A 239 -15.51 -18.82 -24.30
C GLU A 239 -15.03 -17.85 -23.20
N ARG A 240 -15.41 -16.58 -23.32
CA ARG A 240 -15.08 -15.55 -22.34
C ARG A 240 -15.70 -15.85 -20.98
N ALA A 241 -16.98 -16.25 -20.95
CA ALA A 241 -17.67 -16.64 -19.73
C ALA A 241 -17.02 -17.87 -19.08
N GLU A 242 -16.62 -18.86 -19.85
CA GLU A 242 -15.92 -20.05 -19.35
C GLU A 242 -14.56 -19.67 -18.72
N MET A 243 -13.78 -18.78 -19.36
CA MET A 243 -12.51 -18.32 -18.81
C MET A 243 -12.69 -17.57 -17.49
N PHE A 244 -13.70 -16.69 -17.38
CA PHE A 244 -14.03 -16.02 -16.14
C PHE A 244 -14.46 -17.02 -15.06
N GLU A 245 -15.29 -18.01 -15.38
CA GLU A 245 -15.74 -19.02 -14.43
C GLU A 245 -14.56 -19.83 -13.88
N ARG A 246 -13.69 -20.32 -14.74
CA ARG A 246 -12.46 -21.03 -14.33
C ARG A 246 -11.56 -20.18 -13.40
N ALA A 247 -11.47 -18.88 -13.67
CA ALA A 247 -10.68 -17.98 -12.84
C ALA A 247 -11.37 -17.69 -11.50
N TRP A 248 -12.70 -17.59 -11.51
CA TRP A 248 -13.52 -17.43 -10.31
C TRP A 248 -13.43 -18.63 -9.37
N GLU A 249 -13.42 -19.84 -9.93
CA GLU A 249 -13.21 -21.07 -9.19
C GLU A 249 -11.80 -21.16 -8.57
N LYS A 250 -10.77 -20.71 -9.30
CA LYS A 250 -9.41 -20.63 -8.79
C LYS A 250 -9.21 -19.54 -7.73
N GLY A 251 -9.98 -18.49 -7.84
CA GLY A 251 -9.98 -17.34 -6.94
C GLY A 251 -8.70 -16.51 -6.92
N GLY A 252 -8.73 -15.50 -6.08
CA GLY A 252 -7.60 -14.62 -5.83
C GLY A 252 -7.32 -13.62 -6.96
N LEU A 253 -6.20 -12.91 -6.85
CA LEU A 253 -5.81 -11.88 -7.83
C LEU A 253 -5.56 -12.42 -9.24
N ARG A 254 -5.50 -13.74 -9.42
CA ARG A 254 -5.40 -14.40 -10.74
C ARG A 254 -6.57 -14.03 -11.66
N PHE A 255 -7.74 -13.69 -11.12
CA PHE A 255 -8.88 -13.22 -11.89
C PHE A 255 -8.54 -11.97 -12.73
N ARG A 256 -7.70 -11.06 -12.21
CA ARG A 256 -7.23 -9.90 -12.97
C ARG A 256 -6.37 -10.27 -14.18
N GLY A 257 -5.73 -11.44 -14.14
CA GLY A 257 -4.85 -11.93 -15.19
C GLY A 257 -5.53 -12.78 -16.27
N VAL A 258 -6.85 -12.89 -16.28
CA VAL A 258 -7.59 -13.74 -17.23
C VAL A 258 -7.45 -13.26 -18.67
N PHE A 259 -7.44 -11.94 -18.88
CA PHE A 259 -7.21 -11.31 -20.18
C PHE A 259 -6.17 -10.20 -20.04
N HIS A 260 -5.42 -10.00 -21.13
CA HIS A 260 -4.35 -9.00 -21.16
C HIS A 260 -4.87 -7.57 -21.08
N ASP A 261 -6.03 -7.32 -21.66
CA ASP A 261 -6.58 -5.99 -21.92
C ASP A 261 -7.62 -5.51 -20.87
N LEU A 262 -7.82 -6.26 -19.78
CA LEU A 262 -8.79 -5.87 -18.73
C LEU A 262 -8.54 -4.49 -18.12
N MET A 263 -7.28 -4.03 -18.11
CA MET A 263 -6.93 -2.73 -17.52
C MET A 263 -6.77 -1.61 -18.56
N THR A 264 -6.88 -1.91 -19.84
CA THR A 264 -6.64 -0.95 -20.94
C THR A 264 -7.85 -0.78 -21.87
N SER A 265 -8.69 -1.81 -21.99
CA SER A 265 -9.91 -1.80 -22.80
C SER A 265 -11.15 -1.66 -21.91
N SER A 266 -11.96 -0.61 -22.14
CA SER A 266 -13.23 -0.45 -21.43
C SER A 266 -14.23 -1.56 -21.75
N GLN A 267 -14.25 -2.06 -23.00
CA GLN A 267 -15.14 -3.15 -23.39
C GLN A 267 -14.76 -4.45 -22.67
N ALA A 268 -13.49 -4.81 -22.70
CA ALA A 268 -12.97 -5.99 -21.99
C ALA A 268 -13.25 -5.88 -20.47
N ASN A 269 -12.99 -4.72 -19.87
CA ASN A 269 -13.24 -4.48 -18.46
C ASN A 269 -14.71 -4.63 -18.07
N ASN A 270 -15.63 -4.10 -18.91
CA ASN A 270 -17.07 -4.22 -18.66
C ASN A 270 -17.53 -5.68 -18.63
N THR A 271 -16.95 -6.57 -19.43
CA THR A 271 -17.30 -8.01 -19.37
C THR A 271 -16.92 -8.63 -18.02
N ALA A 272 -15.74 -8.30 -17.48
CA ALA A 272 -15.32 -8.73 -16.15
C ALA A 272 -16.19 -8.11 -15.04
N ALA A 273 -16.52 -6.83 -15.18
CA ALA A 273 -17.36 -6.11 -14.25
C ALA A 273 -18.75 -6.73 -14.14
N GLU A 274 -19.41 -6.97 -15.28
CA GLU A 274 -20.75 -7.58 -15.30
C GLU A 274 -20.74 -9.04 -14.85
N PHE A 275 -19.67 -9.78 -15.15
CA PHE A 275 -19.50 -11.14 -14.60
C PHE A 275 -19.48 -11.10 -13.05
N ILE A 276 -18.66 -10.24 -12.43
CA ILE A 276 -18.60 -10.13 -10.97
C ILE A 276 -19.93 -9.65 -10.37
N LYS A 277 -20.56 -8.65 -10.98
CA LYS A 277 -21.89 -8.17 -10.55
C LYS A 277 -22.95 -9.28 -10.62
N SER A 278 -22.89 -10.14 -11.65
CA SER A 278 -23.79 -11.29 -11.73
C SER A 278 -23.57 -12.29 -10.60
N LYS A 279 -22.30 -12.53 -10.22
CA LYS A 279 -21.95 -13.39 -9.07
C LYS A 279 -22.44 -12.79 -7.73
N ILE A 280 -22.34 -11.48 -7.55
CA ILE A 280 -22.91 -10.80 -6.37
C ILE A 280 -24.43 -11.04 -6.29
N ARG A 281 -25.14 -10.80 -7.40
CA ARG A 281 -26.59 -11.01 -7.47
C ARG A 281 -27.03 -12.46 -7.27
N GLN A 282 -26.17 -13.43 -7.64
CA GLN A 282 -26.43 -14.87 -7.39
C GLN A 282 -26.18 -15.25 -5.93
N THR A 283 -25.21 -14.62 -5.28
CA THR A 283 -24.80 -14.94 -3.90
C THR A 283 -25.72 -14.31 -2.86
N VAL A 284 -26.10 -13.05 -3.07
CA VAL A 284 -26.93 -12.29 -2.11
C VAL A 284 -28.42 -12.53 -2.38
N LYS A 285 -29.11 -13.13 -1.41
CA LYS A 285 -30.50 -13.58 -1.55
C LYS A 285 -31.52 -12.45 -1.63
N ASN A 286 -31.27 -11.35 -0.87
CA ASN A 286 -32.13 -10.18 -0.90
C ASN A 286 -31.81 -9.33 -2.15
N PRO A 287 -32.76 -9.14 -3.09
CA PRO A 287 -32.50 -8.45 -4.35
C PRO A 287 -32.16 -6.95 -4.17
N GLU A 288 -32.71 -6.27 -3.15
CA GLU A 288 -32.40 -4.88 -2.87
C GLU A 288 -30.96 -4.73 -2.38
N ILE A 289 -30.53 -5.59 -1.46
CA ILE A 289 -29.15 -5.63 -0.97
C ILE A 289 -28.20 -6.01 -2.11
N ALA A 290 -28.54 -6.99 -2.92
CA ALA A 290 -27.77 -7.40 -4.08
C ALA A 290 -27.59 -6.26 -5.08
N GLN A 291 -28.63 -5.46 -5.31
CA GLN A 291 -28.57 -4.27 -6.16
C GLN A 291 -27.61 -3.21 -5.58
N ILE A 292 -27.71 -2.87 -4.30
CA ILE A 292 -26.82 -1.91 -3.64
C ILE A 292 -25.35 -2.37 -3.70
N LEU A 293 -25.07 -3.64 -3.45
CA LEU A 293 -23.73 -4.21 -3.48
C LEU A 293 -23.15 -4.31 -4.90
N SER A 294 -24.00 -4.42 -5.94
CA SER A 294 -23.59 -4.47 -7.35
C SER A 294 -23.65 -3.11 -8.05
N ASP A 295 -24.13 -2.03 -7.38
CA ASP A 295 -24.09 -0.65 -7.88
C ASP A 295 -22.66 -0.06 -7.76
N ILE A 296 -21.76 -0.60 -8.58
CA ILE A 296 -20.34 -0.21 -8.60
C ILE A 296 -20.12 0.75 -9.76
N ASP A 297 -19.63 1.96 -9.42
CA ASP A 297 -19.53 3.14 -10.29
C ASP A 297 -18.17 3.34 -10.99
N HIS A 298 -17.28 2.36 -10.90
CA HIS A 298 -15.94 2.45 -11.47
C HIS A 298 -15.57 1.15 -12.20
N PRO A 299 -14.58 1.17 -13.13
CA PRO A 299 -14.11 -0.03 -13.81
C PRO A 299 -13.54 -1.07 -12.82
N TYR A 300 -13.69 -2.35 -13.15
CA TYR A 300 -13.05 -3.42 -12.38
C TYR A 300 -11.55 -3.16 -12.24
N ALA A 301 -11.01 -3.33 -11.05
CA ALA A 301 -9.61 -3.12 -10.68
C ALA A 301 -9.07 -1.69 -10.86
N ALA A 302 -9.89 -0.68 -11.19
CA ALA A 302 -9.48 0.72 -11.15
C ALA A 302 -9.30 1.26 -9.72
N LYS A 303 -9.92 0.61 -8.73
CA LYS A 303 -9.51 0.60 -7.32
C LYS A 303 -8.93 -0.77 -7.00
N ARG A 304 -8.14 -0.90 -5.91
CA ARG A 304 -7.63 -2.22 -5.52
C ARG A 304 -8.80 -3.20 -5.37
N PRO A 305 -8.86 -4.26 -6.21
CA PRO A 305 -9.89 -5.28 -6.05
C PRO A 305 -9.48 -6.19 -4.91
N PRO A 306 -10.20 -6.19 -3.77
CA PRO A 306 -9.93 -7.14 -2.70
C PRO A 306 -10.27 -8.55 -3.13
N ILE A 307 -9.66 -9.51 -2.44
CA ILE A 307 -10.13 -10.88 -2.41
C ILE A 307 -10.90 -11.09 -1.10
N ASP A 308 -11.97 -11.84 -1.14
CA ASP A 308 -12.83 -12.03 0.02
C ASP A 308 -12.99 -13.49 0.43
N THR A 309 -13.37 -13.65 1.68
CA THR A 309 -13.82 -14.93 2.24
C THR A 309 -15.21 -14.70 2.81
N ASN A 310 -16.23 -15.12 2.07
CA ASN A 310 -17.65 -15.05 2.45
C ASN A 310 -18.19 -13.63 2.68
N TYR A 311 -17.64 -12.60 2.03
CA TYR A 311 -18.12 -11.22 2.23
C TYR A 311 -19.56 -11.05 1.75
N PHE A 312 -19.90 -11.49 0.56
CA PHE A 312 -21.26 -11.36 0.01
C PHE A 312 -22.24 -12.30 0.71
N GLU A 313 -21.81 -13.49 1.09
CA GLU A 313 -22.59 -14.45 1.89
C GLU A 313 -22.98 -13.89 3.25
N THR A 314 -22.15 -13.01 3.81
CA THR A 314 -22.41 -12.34 5.11
C THR A 314 -23.73 -11.57 5.11
N PHE A 315 -24.11 -10.97 3.98
CA PHE A 315 -25.39 -10.24 3.85
C PHE A 315 -26.65 -11.12 3.82
N ASN A 316 -26.49 -12.43 3.79
CA ASN A 316 -27.60 -13.39 3.93
C ASN A 316 -27.88 -13.75 5.41
N ARG A 317 -27.09 -13.26 6.35
CA ARG A 317 -27.27 -13.51 7.78
C ARG A 317 -28.35 -12.59 8.36
N GLN A 318 -29.14 -13.10 9.28
CA GLN A 318 -30.20 -12.32 9.95
C GLN A 318 -29.66 -11.20 10.85
N ASN A 319 -28.44 -11.36 11.36
CA ASN A 319 -27.77 -10.38 12.22
C ASN A 319 -26.90 -9.36 11.45
N VAL A 320 -27.14 -9.18 10.14
CA VAL A 320 -26.38 -8.21 9.33
C VAL A 320 -27.33 -7.26 8.60
N THR A 321 -27.07 -5.97 8.73
CA THR A 321 -27.78 -4.90 8.02
C THR A 321 -26.81 -4.09 7.17
N LEU A 322 -27.17 -3.85 5.91
CA LEU A 322 -26.48 -2.91 5.03
C LEU A 322 -27.20 -1.56 5.05
N VAL A 323 -26.44 -0.48 5.25
CA VAL A 323 -26.94 0.91 5.15
C VAL A 323 -26.27 1.57 3.96
N ASP A 324 -27.07 2.00 2.98
CA ASP A 324 -26.59 2.72 1.81
C ASP A 324 -26.43 4.21 2.14
N LEU A 325 -25.17 4.62 2.32
CA LEU A 325 -24.82 6.02 2.59
C LEU A 325 -24.89 6.95 1.35
N LYS A 326 -25.08 6.41 0.15
CA LYS A 326 -25.41 7.24 -1.03
C LYS A 326 -26.85 7.75 -0.91
N ALA A 327 -27.77 6.89 -0.50
CA ALA A 327 -29.16 7.24 -0.31
C ALA A 327 -29.39 8.06 0.97
N ASP A 328 -28.77 7.68 2.08
CA ASP A 328 -28.95 8.34 3.37
C ASP A 328 -27.62 8.46 4.13
N PRO A 329 -26.90 9.57 3.95
CA PRO A 329 -25.58 9.77 4.56
C PRO A 329 -25.64 9.88 6.09
N ILE A 330 -24.53 9.54 6.75
CA ILE A 330 -24.34 9.81 8.18
C ILE A 330 -24.42 11.32 8.42
N SER A 331 -25.30 11.72 9.32
CA SER A 331 -25.43 13.10 9.80
C SER A 331 -24.42 13.37 10.93
N LYS A 332 -24.44 12.51 11.94
CA LYS A 332 -23.54 12.60 13.10
C LYS A 332 -23.48 11.28 13.87
N ILE A 333 -22.48 11.16 14.71
CA ILE A 333 -22.44 10.16 15.77
C ILE A 333 -23.19 10.75 16.99
N ILE A 334 -23.99 9.93 17.64
CA ILE A 334 -24.74 10.26 18.86
C ILE A 334 -24.25 9.37 20.00
N PRO A 335 -24.57 9.69 21.28
CA PRO A 335 -24.09 8.89 22.41
C PRO A 335 -24.41 7.39 22.33
N SER A 336 -25.49 7.01 21.66
CA SER A 336 -25.95 5.62 21.53
C SER A 336 -25.68 5.00 20.14
N GLY A 337 -24.96 5.63 19.23
CA GLY A 337 -24.71 5.08 17.91
C GLY A 337 -24.55 6.11 16.79
N VAL A 338 -25.10 5.81 15.61
CA VAL A 338 -25.03 6.64 14.39
C VAL A 338 -26.42 7.16 14.04
N MET A 339 -26.52 8.44 13.67
CA MET A 339 -27.74 9.05 13.13
C MET A 339 -27.52 9.45 11.66
N LEU A 340 -28.43 9.05 10.81
CA LEU A 340 -28.46 9.39 9.39
C LEU A 340 -29.12 10.76 9.16
N LYS A 341 -29.01 11.31 7.94
CA LYS A 341 -29.63 12.59 7.58
C LYS A 341 -31.17 12.55 7.63
N SER A 342 -31.77 11.40 7.35
CA SER A 342 -33.21 11.18 7.49
C SER A 342 -33.71 11.25 8.95
N GLY A 343 -32.79 11.21 9.93
CA GLY A 343 -33.11 11.10 11.35
C GLY A 343 -33.15 9.67 11.87
N VAL A 344 -32.99 8.65 11.01
CA VAL A 344 -32.89 7.25 11.41
C VAL A 344 -31.66 7.08 12.30
N LYS A 345 -31.84 6.34 13.41
CA LYS A 345 -30.80 6.07 14.40
C LYS A 345 -30.46 4.58 14.42
N HIS A 346 -29.20 4.27 14.38
CA HIS A 346 -28.67 2.92 14.60
C HIS A 346 -27.99 2.86 15.95
N GLY A 347 -28.60 2.07 16.88
CA GLY A 347 -28.03 1.84 18.22
C GLY A 347 -26.82 0.91 18.12
N LEU A 348 -25.70 1.33 18.70
CA LEU A 348 -24.43 0.61 18.60
C LEU A 348 -23.68 0.64 19.93
N ASP A 349 -23.03 -0.48 20.25
CA ASP A 349 -22.13 -0.62 21.38
C ASP A 349 -20.67 -0.35 20.96
N THR A 350 -20.34 -0.65 19.70
CA THR A 350 -18.99 -0.48 19.16
C THR A 350 -19.03 0.05 17.72
N LEU A 351 -18.11 0.97 17.41
CA LEU A 351 -17.84 1.47 16.05
C LEU A 351 -16.49 0.97 15.54
N VAL A 352 -16.48 0.43 14.32
CA VAL A 352 -15.27 0.00 13.61
C VAL A 352 -15.07 0.87 12.37
N PHE A 353 -14.01 1.66 12.36
CA PHE A 353 -13.62 2.46 11.22
C PHE A 353 -12.70 1.65 10.28
N ALA A 354 -13.27 1.14 9.20
CA ALA A 354 -12.57 0.52 8.07
C ALA A 354 -12.33 1.56 6.94
N THR A 355 -11.98 2.78 7.32
CA THR A 355 -11.94 3.99 6.48
C THR A 355 -10.60 4.22 5.79
N GLY A 356 -9.67 3.30 5.97
CA GLY A 356 -8.38 3.29 5.26
C GLY A 356 -7.37 4.29 5.80
N PHE A 357 -6.49 4.77 4.93
CA PHE A 357 -5.27 5.47 5.30
C PHE A 357 -5.09 6.74 4.48
N ASP A 358 -4.35 7.70 5.02
CA ASP A 358 -3.69 8.75 4.26
C ASP A 358 -2.47 8.15 3.54
N ALA A 359 -2.73 7.58 2.37
CA ALA A 359 -1.78 6.72 1.69
C ALA A 359 -0.64 7.50 1.02
N MET A 360 0.47 6.81 0.78
CA MET A 360 1.66 7.24 0.03
C MET A 360 2.42 8.40 0.69
N THR A 361 1.87 9.62 0.67
CA THR A 361 2.53 10.82 1.20
C THR A 361 2.31 11.03 2.70
N GLY A 362 1.17 10.58 3.24
CA GLY A 362 0.82 10.81 4.64
C GLY A 362 1.89 10.35 5.64
N PRO A 363 2.43 9.14 5.54
CA PRO A 363 3.50 8.68 6.42
C PRO A 363 4.76 9.55 6.37
N LEU A 364 5.20 9.96 5.17
CA LEU A 364 6.39 10.81 4.99
C LEU A 364 6.19 12.23 5.53
N ILE A 365 5.00 12.81 5.32
CA ILE A 365 4.66 14.14 5.84
C ILE A 365 4.63 14.15 7.36
N ARG A 366 4.17 13.07 7.99
CA ARG A 366 4.13 12.94 9.46
C ARG A 366 5.51 12.85 10.13
N LEU A 367 6.55 12.47 9.40
CA LEU A 367 7.93 12.50 9.89
C LEU A 367 8.48 13.93 10.04
N ASN A 368 7.73 14.96 9.61
CA ASN A 368 8.17 16.36 9.70
C ASN A 368 9.58 16.54 9.13
N ILE A 369 9.78 16.11 7.88
CA ILE A 369 11.07 16.16 7.20
C ILE A 369 11.33 17.58 6.71
N ASN A 370 12.47 18.16 7.12
CA ASN A 370 12.91 19.51 6.78
C ASN A 370 14.25 19.45 6.06
N GLY A 371 14.25 19.76 4.78
CA GLY A 371 15.45 19.88 3.94
C GLY A 371 15.99 21.31 3.88
N PRO A 372 16.99 21.57 3.04
CA PRO A 372 17.60 22.91 2.87
C PRO A 372 16.59 24.01 2.50
N ILE A 373 15.54 23.68 1.78
CA ILE A 373 14.52 24.65 1.27
C ILE A 373 13.28 24.74 2.16
N GLY A 374 13.20 23.99 3.26
CA GLY A 374 12.04 23.97 4.15
C GLY A 374 11.40 22.60 4.30
N SER A 375 10.12 22.55 4.68
CA SER A 375 9.44 21.31 5.00
C SER A 375 9.01 20.52 3.74
N LEU A 376 9.09 19.20 3.80
CA LEU A 376 8.55 18.31 2.76
C LEU A 376 7.04 18.52 2.56
N LYS A 377 6.31 18.85 3.62
CA LYS A 377 4.88 19.13 3.56
C LYS A 377 4.57 20.32 2.66
N ASP A 378 5.31 21.41 2.81
CA ASP A 378 5.13 22.62 2.01
C ASP A 378 5.62 22.39 0.57
N TYR A 379 6.76 21.71 0.41
CA TYR A 379 7.31 21.35 -0.89
C TYR A 379 6.34 20.48 -1.72
N TRP A 380 5.58 19.60 -1.06
CA TRP A 380 4.59 18.75 -1.71
C TRP A 380 3.15 19.31 -1.66
N SER A 381 2.97 20.59 -1.40
CA SER A 381 1.64 21.22 -1.30
C SER A 381 0.79 21.08 -2.57
N ALA A 382 1.42 21.08 -3.76
CA ALA A 382 0.76 20.86 -5.06
C ALA A 382 0.72 19.37 -5.48
N GLY A 383 1.42 18.49 -4.76
CA GLY A 383 1.55 17.06 -5.03
C GLY A 383 2.99 16.57 -4.84
N PRO A 384 3.19 15.26 -4.74
CA PRO A 384 4.53 14.72 -4.53
C PRO A 384 5.40 14.87 -5.78
N LEU A 385 6.59 15.43 -5.59
CA LEU A 385 7.67 15.45 -6.56
C LEU A 385 8.78 14.53 -6.07
N SER A 386 9.06 13.47 -6.81
CA SER A 386 10.11 12.49 -6.51
C SER A 386 10.71 11.95 -7.81
N TYR A 387 11.96 11.53 -7.77
CA TYR A 387 12.59 10.83 -8.89
C TYR A 387 12.60 9.33 -8.60
N LEU A 388 12.06 8.54 -9.52
CA LEU A 388 11.89 7.09 -9.43
C LEU A 388 11.04 6.61 -8.22
N GLY A 389 10.48 7.53 -7.42
CA GLY A 389 9.91 7.20 -6.12
C GLY A 389 10.94 6.78 -5.06
N LEU A 390 12.21 7.05 -5.31
CA LEU A 390 13.35 6.66 -4.47
C LEU A 390 14.09 7.85 -3.85
N ALA A 391 14.04 9.03 -4.48
CA ALA A 391 14.67 10.25 -3.96
C ALA A 391 13.80 11.48 -4.23
N ILE A 392 14.03 12.54 -3.46
CA ILE A 392 13.25 13.78 -3.50
C ILE A 392 14.21 14.93 -3.78
N PRO A 393 13.99 15.75 -4.84
CA PRO A 393 14.79 16.94 -5.09
C PRO A 393 14.81 17.88 -3.89
N ASN A 394 15.93 18.54 -3.64
CA ASN A 394 16.14 19.42 -2.51
C ASN A 394 16.13 18.74 -1.12
N PHE A 395 16.19 17.40 -1.09
CA PHE A 395 16.36 16.62 0.14
C PHE A 395 17.56 15.67 -0.03
N PRO A 396 18.78 16.18 0.11
CA PRO A 396 19.99 15.42 -0.19
C PRO A 396 20.14 14.22 0.74
N ASN A 397 20.73 13.14 0.22
CA ASN A 397 21.00 11.90 0.95
C ASN A 397 19.75 11.26 1.60
N LEU A 398 18.54 11.65 1.15
CA LEU A 398 17.27 11.07 1.57
C LEU A 398 16.76 10.08 0.52
N PHE A 399 16.54 8.85 0.94
CA PHE A 399 15.94 7.82 0.13
C PHE A 399 14.58 7.39 0.67
N THR A 400 13.66 7.03 -0.22
CA THR A 400 12.33 6.55 0.13
C THR A 400 12.12 5.13 -0.38
N VAL A 401 11.72 4.22 0.51
CA VAL A 401 11.29 2.87 0.11
C VAL A 401 9.79 2.91 -0.12
N THR A 402 9.34 2.46 -1.30
CA THR A 402 7.92 2.52 -1.73
C THR A 402 7.32 3.93 -1.77
N GLY A 403 8.15 4.92 -2.08
CA GLY A 403 7.73 6.32 -2.17
C GLY A 403 6.76 6.59 -3.35
N PRO A 404 6.13 7.80 -3.36
CA PRO A 404 5.28 8.23 -4.48
C PRO A 404 6.06 8.20 -5.80
N GLY A 405 5.43 7.70 -6.87
CA GLY A 405 6.08 7.51 -8.16
C GLY A 405 6.73 6.13 -8.34
N SER A 406 6.77 5.28 -7.31
CA SER A 406 7.17 3.87 -7.44
C SER A 406 5.96 2.97 -7.69
N PRO A 407 6.13 1.70 -8.13
CA PRO A 407 5.03 0.73 -8.29
C PRO A 407 4.24 0.50 -7.00
N SER A 408 4.92 0.46 -5.85
CA SER A 408 4.30 0.40 -4.52
C SER A 408 3.08 -0.53 -4.48
N VAL A 409 1.92 -0.01 -4.10
CA VAL A 409 0.65 -0.74 -3.91
C VAL A 409 0.05 -1.39 -5.16
N LEU A 410 0.56 -1.11 -6.34
CA LEU A 410 0.18 -1.78 -7.59
C LEU A 410 0.98 -3.06 -7.85
N SER A 411 1.90 -3.40 -6.96
CA SER A 411 2.76 -4.58 -7.06
C SER A 411 2.78 -5.37 -5.76
N ASN A 412 3.37 -6.55 -5.82
CA ASN A 412 3.73 -7.36 -4.66
C ASN A 412 4.81 -6.64 -3.85
N MET A 413 4.45 -6.22 -2.63
CA MET A 413 5.27 -5.32 -1.82
C MET A 413 6.67 -5.86 -1.50
N PRO A 414 6.88 -7.09 -1.01
CA PRO A 414 8.22 -7.64 -0.77
C PRO A 414 9.13 -7.56 -2.00
N VAL A 415 8.61 -7.87 -3.18
CA VAL A 415 9.37 -7.85 -4.44
C VAL A 415 9.79 -6.44 -4.86
N SER A 416 8.90 -5.47 -4.65
CA SER A 416 9.22 -4.06 -4.88
C SER A 416 10.21 -3.52 -3.86
N ILE A 417 10.04 -3.89 -2.59
CA ILE A 417 10.95 -3.47 -1.50
C ILE A 417 12.35 -4.01 -1.76
N GLU A 418 12.50 -5.30 -2.11
CA GLU A 418 13.82 -5.86 -2.48
C GLU A 418 14.50 -5.03 -3.58
N GLN A 419 13.78 -4.72 -4.65
CA GLN A 419 14.33 -3.94 -5.75
C GLN A 419 14.75 -2.52 -5.33
N HIS A 420 13.95 -1.86 -4.49
CA HIS A 420 14.27 -0.53 -3.97
C HIS A 420 15.50 -0.56 -3.07
N VAL A 421 15.57 -1.55 -2.17
CA VAL A 421 16.67 -1.69 -1.21
C VAL A 421 17.98 -2.05 -1.93
N ASP A 422 17.95 -2.97 -2.90
CA ASP A 422 19.10 -3.30 -3.73
C ASP A 422 19.62 -2.03 -4.43
N TRP A 423 18.74 -1.28 -5.11
CA TRP A 423 19.12 -0.05 -5.82
C TRP A 423 19.69 1.04 -4.90
N ILE A 424 19.07 1.26 -3.73
CA ILE A 424 19.54 2.24 -2.73
C ILE A 424 20.91 1.82 -2.18
N THR A 425 21.10 0.54 -1.89
CA THR A 425 22.38 0.00 -1.41
C THR A 425 23.49 0.18 -2.43
N ASP A 426 23.22 -0.14 -3.69
CA ASP A 426 24.15 0.07 -4.79
C ASP A 426 24.49 1.55 -4.99
N CYS A 427 23.49 2.44 -4.83
CA CYS A 427 23.68 3.88 -4.93
C CYS A 427 24.59 4.41 -3.81
N ILE A 428 24.37 4.00 -2.58
CA ILE A 428 25.22 4.36 -1.43
C ILE A 428 26.64 3.82 -1.62
N SER A 429 26.77 2.57 -2.08
CA SER A 429 28.07 1.96 -2.41
C SER A 429 28.82 2.77 -3.46
N TYR A 430 28.13 3.14 -4.55
CA TYR A 430 28.69 3.99 -5.60
C TYR A 430 29.17 5.35 -5.05
N CYS A 431 28.39 6.00 -4.21
CA CYS A 431 28.77 7.26 -3.57
C CYS A 431 30.04 7.10 -2.72
N MET A 432 30.11 6.04 -1.92
CA MET A 432 31.28 5.76 -1.08
C MET A 432 32.55 5.51 -1.91
N GLN A 433 32.45 4.70 -2.96
CA GLN A 433 33.57 4.36 -3.83
C GLN A 433 34.10 5.55 -4.65
N ASN A 434 33.22 6.52 -4.96
CA ASN A 434 33.57 7.70 -5.75
C ASN A 434 33.85 8.97 -4.91
N GLY A 435 33.90 8.85 -3.58
CA GLY A 435 34.15 9.98 -2.67
C GLY A 435 33.02 11.02 -2.71
N ILE A 436 31.78 10.60 -2.97
CA ILE A 436 30.61 11.47 -3.02
C ILE A 436 30.04 11.58 -1.60
N ASP A 437 29.98 12.79 -1.08
CA ASP A 437 29.42 13.07 0.23
C ASP A 437 27.94 13.45 0.19
N LYS A 438 27.48 14.04 -0.92
CA LYS A 438 26.06 14.43 -1.12
C LYS A 438 25.57 13.96 -2.49
N ILE A 439 24.44 13.31 -2.51
CA ILE A 439 23.68 12.95 -3.70
C ILE A 439 22.27 13.54 -3.57
N GLU A 440 21.76 14.09 -4.66
CA GLU A 440 20.46 14.73 -4.70
C GLU A 440 19.78 14.49 -6.05
N ALA A 441 18.49 14.20 -6.07
CA ALA A 441 17.74 14.06 -7.32
C ALA A 441 17.59 15.42 -8.01
N ASP A 442 17.76 15.46 -9.33
CA ASP A 442 17.56 16.67 -10.12
C ASP A 442 16.06 17.00 -10.23
N VAL A 443 15.73 18.28 -10.08
CA VAL A 443 14.33 18.76 -10.17
C VAL A 443 13.73 18.40 -11.53
N LYS A 444 14.47 18.62 -12.63
CA LYS A 444 14.00 18.30 -13.99
C LYS A 444 13.75 16.80 -14.17
N ALA A 445 14.66 15.97 -13.69
CA ALA A 445 14.49 14.50 -13.75
C ALA A 445 13.26 14.04 -12.96
N ALA A 446 13.00 14.65 -11.80
CA ALA A 446 11.81 14.35 -11.01
C ALA A 446 10.52 14.84 -11.69
N GLN A 447 10.52 16.02 -12.29
CA GLN A 447 9.37 16.54 -13.07
C GLN A 447 9.05 15.61 -14.26
N ASP A 448 10.05 15.22 -15.03
CA ASP A 448 9.90 14.29 -16.15
C ASP A 448 9.39 12.92 -15.67
N TRP A 449 9.85 12.47 -14.49
CA TRP A 449 9.37 11.24 -13.89
C TRP A 449 7.89 11.33 -13.48
N VAL A 450 7.45 12.43 -12.88
CA VAL A 450 6.02 12.65 -12.54
C VAL A 450 5.15 12.63 -13.79
N LEU A 451 5.59 13.27 -14.89
CA LEU A 451 4.89 13.20 -16.18
C LEU A 451 4.81 11.75 -16.69
N HIS A 452 5.91 11.01 -16.64
CA HIS A 452 5.96 9.61 -17.03
C HIS A 452 5.02 8.72 -16.18
N VAL A 453 4.93 8.95 -14.87
CA VAL A 453 3.99 8.25 -13.98
C VAL A 453 2.54 8.55 -14.37
N ARG A 454 2.24 9.80 -14.71
CA ARG A 454 0.92 10.22 -15.16
C ARG A 454 0.55 9.57 -16.49
N GLU A 455 1.43 9.62 -17.50
CA GLU A 455 1.23 8.96 -18.79
C GLU A 455 1.00 7.46 -18.67
N ALA A 456 1.80 6.79 -17.81
CA ALA A 456 1.63 5.36 -17.54
C ALA A 456 0.27 5.04 -16.90
N ALA A 457 -0.29 5.94 -16.08
CA ALA A 457 -1.62 5.78 -15.53
C ALA A 457 -2.72 6.05 -16.57
N GLU A 458 -2.57 7.09 -17.39
CA GLU A 458 -3.52 7.47 -18.45
C GLU A 458 -3.65 6.39 -19.54
N ALA A 459 -2.62 5.57 -19.74
CA ALA A 459 -2.68 4.39 -20.61
C ALA A 459 -3.56 3.26 -20.07
N THR A 460 -4.16 3.41 -18.88
CA THR A 460 -4.98 2.41 -18.20
C THR A 460 -6.36 2.96 -17.83
N LEU A 461 -7.21 2.09 -17.28
CA LEU A 461 -8.51 2.49 -16.72
C LEU A 461 -8.44 3.02 -15.27
N LEU A 462 -7.26 3.06 -14.65
CA LEU A 462 -7.07 3.55 -13.27
C LEU A 462 -7.57 5.00 -13.08
N PRO A 463 -7.37 5.94 -14.01
CA PRO A 463 -7.88 7.29 -13.88
C PRO A 463 -9.40 7.41 -13.80
N LYS A 464 -10.15 6.46 -14.36
CA LYS A 464 -11.61 6.45 -14.31
C LYS A 464 -12.21 6.24 -12.91
N ALA A 465 -11.38 5.85 -11.93
CA ALA A 465 -11.74 5.82 -10.51
C ALA A 465 -11.20 7.05 -9.76
N GLY A 466 -11.61 8.25 -10.18
CA GLY A 466 -11.11 9.53 -9.65
C GLY A 466 -11.34 9.79 -8.16
N ASN A 467 -12.18 8.98 -7.49
CA ASN A 467 -12.38 8.99 -6.04
C ASN A 467 -11.54 7.93 -5.30
N SER A 468 -10.58 7.29 -6.00
CA SER A 468 -9.64 6.33 -5.40
C SER A 468 -8.59 7.03 -4.54
N TRP A 469 -8.14 6.34 -3.49
CA TRP A 469 -7.01 6.78 -2.67
C TRP A 469 -5.66 6.81 -3.44
N TYR A 470 -5.57 6.19 -4.61
CA TYR A 470 -4.43 6.34 -5.52
C TYR A 470 -4.23 7.79 -5.97
N TRP A 471 -5.30 8.59 -5.94
CA TRP A 471 -5.32 10.02 -6.24
C TRP A 471 -5.29 10.90 -4.98
N GLY A 472 -5.19 10.33 -3.79
CA GLY A 472 -5.36 11.07 -2.54
C GLY A 472 -6.81 11.51 -2.26
N ALA A 473 -7.77 10.97 -3.01
CA ALA A 473 -9.16 11.43 -3.03
C ALA A 473 -9.96 11.14 -1.74
N ASN A 474 -9.45 10.26 -0.90
CA ASN A 474 -10.04 9.90 0.37
C ASN A 474 -9.65 10.84 1.52
N ILE A 475 -8.74 11.78 1.29
CA ILE A 475 -8.28 12.77 2.28
C ILE A 475 -8.74 14.16 1.86
N PRO A 476 -9.56 14.86 2.66
CA PRO A 476 -9.96 16.23 2.36
C PRO A 476 -8.76 17.17 2.23
N GLY A 477 -8.75 18.03 1.20
CA GLY A 477 -7.69 19.01 0.97
C GLY A 477 -6.38 18.46 0.41
N LYS A 478 -6.23 17.13 0.26
CA LYS A 478 -5.05 16.53 -0.35
C LYS A 478 -5.03 16.78 -1.86
N PRO A 479 -3.87 17.14 -2.46
CA PRO A 479 -3.74 17.29 -3.91
C PRO A 479 -4.16 16.02 -4.67
N ARG A 480 -4.89 16.21 -5.78
CA ARG A 480 -5.42 15.14 -6.63
C ARG A 480 -4.39 14.74 -7.69
N VAL A 481 -3.42 13.93 -7.29
CA VAL A 481 -2.33 13.44 -8.15
C VAL A 481 -2.30 11.93 -8.09
N PHE A 482 -2.14 11.26 -9.24
CA PHE A 482 -1.94 9.81 -9.26
C PHE A 482 -0.54 9.46 -8.75
N MET A 483 -0.47 8.73 -7.65
CA MET A 483 0.77 8.56 -6.90
C MET A 483 1.55 7.29 -7.21
N PRO A 484 0.95 6.10 -7.44
CA PRO A 484 1.71 4.88 -7.73
C PRO A 484 2.09 4.79 -9.22
N TYR A 485 3.20 4.15 -9.56
CA TYR A 485 3.59 3.91 -10.95
C TYR A 485 2.82 2.74 -11.57
N ALA A 486 2.03 3.01 -12.62
CA ALA A 486 1.17 2.02 -13.28
C ALA A 486 1.84 1.27 -14.43
N GLY A 487 3.08 1.60 -14.81
CA GLY A 487 3.79 0.99 -15.95
C GLY A 487 4.35 -0.43 -15.70
N GLY A 488 4.12 -0.97 -14.51
CA GLY A 488 4.52 -2.33 -14.11
C GLY A 488 5.96 -2.43 -13.59
N LEU A 489 6.17 -3.41 -12.70
CA LEU A 489 7.43 -3.61 -11.97
C LEU A 489 8.62 -3.93 -12.88
N VAL A 490 8.40 -4.70 -13.96
CA VAL A 490 9.48 -5.07 -14.90
C VAL A 490 10.04 -3.84 -15.63
N ARG A 491 9.14 -2.97 -16.13
CA ARG A 491 9.54 -1.72 -16.80
C ARG A 491 10.22 -0.77 -15.82
N TYR A 492 9.66 -0.62 -14.63
CA TYR A 492 10.22 0.21 -13.57
C TYR A 492 11.64 -0.21 -13.20
N ARG A 493 11.86 -1.52 -12.99
CA ARG A 493 13.20 -2.07 -12.70
C ARG A 493 14.22 -1.71 -13.80
N LYS A 494 13.84 -1.88 -15.07
CA LYS A 494 14.72 -1.53 -16.21
C LYS A 494 15.08 -0.04 -16.22
N ILE A 495 14.12 0.84 -15.89
CA ILE A 495 14.39 2.29 -15.81
C ILE A 495 15.36 2.59 -14.66
N CYS A 496 15.14 2.03 -13.47
CA CYS A 496 16.04 2.20 -12.32
C CYS A 496 17.45 1.65 -12.62
N GLU A 497 17.58 0.48 -13.25
CA GLU A 497 18.85 -0.10 -13.67
C GLU A 497 19.56 0.76 -14.72
N SER A 498 18.81 1.33 -15.66
CA SER A 498 19.37 2.22 -16.68
C SER A 498 19.96 3.50 -16.07
N ALA A 499 19.23 4.12 -15.12
CA ALA A 499 19.72 5.27 -14.38
C ALA A 499 21.01 4.96 -13.61
N ALA A 500 21.07 3.82 -12.91
CA ALA A 500 22.25 3.39 -12.16
C ALA A 500 23.44 3.09 -13.08
N LYS A 501 23.25 2.34 -14.18
CA LYS A 501 24.29 2.01 -15.17
C LYS A 501 24.86 3.25 -15.88
N GLY A 502 24.05 4.30 -16.03
CA GLY A 502 24.50 5.60 -16.56
C GLY A 502 25.24 6.48 -15.53
N GLY A 503 25.60 5.95 -14.37
CA GLY A 503 26.24 6.70 -13.29
C GLY A 503 25.24 7.52 -12.47
N TYR A 504 24.06 6.97 -12.25
CA TYR A 504 22.91 7.60 -11.55
C TYR A 504 22.43 8.87 -12.25
N VAL A 505 22.15 8.75 -13.55
CA VAL A 505 21.54 9.83 -14.36
C VAL A 505 20.27 10.34 -13.68
N GLY A 506 20.13 11.68 -13.63
CA GLY A 506 19.06 12.36 -12.93
C GLY A 506 19.37 12.65 -11.46
N PHE A 507 20.66 12.54 -11.09
CA PHE A 507 21.18 12.96 -9.80
C PHE A 507 22.37 13.87 -9.96
N SER A 508 22.49 14.84 -9.08
CA SER A 508 23.65 15.69 -8.87
C SER A 508 24.48 15.19 -7.67
N PHE A 509 25.78 15.45 -7.72
CA PHE A 509 26.74 14.96 -6.73
C PHE A 509 27.66 16.07 -6.22
N LEU A 510 27.93 16.07 -4.92
CA LEU A 510 29.02 16.85 -4.34
C LEU A 510 30.08 15.89 -3.81
N LYS A 511 31.33 16.03 -4.31
CA LYS A 511 32.46 15.23 -3.87
C LYS A 511 33.11 15.82 -2.61
N ARG A 512 33.73 14.95 -1.80
CA ARG A 512 34.50 15.34 -0.61
C ARG A 512 35.63 16.30 -1.01
N GLY A 513 35.67 17.48 -0.39
CA GLY A 513 36.69 18.50 -0.64
C GLY A 513 36.40 19.47 -1.81
N ALA A 514 35.25 19.37 -2.48
CA ALA A 514 34.78 20.42 -3.37
C ALA A 514 34.32 21.66 -2.56
N ASP A 515 34.77 22.84 -3.01
CA ASP A 515 34.67 24.08 -2.26
C ASP A 515 33.19 24.44 -1.95
N LYS A 516 32.88 24.66 -0.66
CA LYS A 516 31.53 25.00 -0.16
C LYS A 516 30.99 26.34 -0.68
N ASN A 517 31.77 27.10 -1.44
CA ASN A 517 31.41 28.42 -1.95
C ASN A 517 30.73 28.41 -3.33
N LEU A 518 30.78 27.31 -4.09
CA LEU A 518 30.15 27.22 -5.40
C LEU A 518 28.64 26.96 -5.32
N ASP A 519 28.17 26.33 -4.26
CA ASP A 519 26.75 25.97 -4.07
C ASP A 519 25.82 27.19 -3.89
N LYS A 520 26.33 28.33 -3.41
CA LYS A 520 25.50 29.53 -3.20
C LYS A 520 25.23 30.34 -4.47
N LEU A 521 26.11 30.26 -5.45
CA LEU A 521 25.96 31.01 -6.70
C LEU A 521 25.03 30.29 -7.70
N ASP A 522 25.12 28.97 -7.81
CA ASP A 522 24.24 28.18 -8.70
C ASP A 522 22.79 28.16 -8.20
N TYR A 523 22.59 28.14 -6.88
CA TYR A 523 21.27 28.11 -6.27
C TYR A 523 20.50 29.44 -6.48
N GLN A 524 21.20 30.58 -6.41
CA GLN A 524 20.59 31.89 -6.66
C GLN A 524 20.31 32.11 -8.16
N GLN A 525 21.08 31.53 -9.07
CA GLN A 525 20.84 31.62 -10.50
C GLN A 525 19.71 30.71 -10.97
N GLN A 526 19.49 29.55 -10.34
CA GLN A 526 18.35 28.67 -10.63
C GLN A 526 17.00 29.27 -10.19
N LEU A 527 16.97 29.98 -9.04
CA LEU A 527 15.76 30.69 -8.58
C LEU A 527 15.45 31.95 -9.40
N ALA A 528 16.48 32.57 -10.01
CA ALA A 528 16.31 33.77 -10.83
C ALA A 528 15.82 33.47 -12.26
N ASN A 529 15.93 32.21 -12.73
CA ASN A 529 15.62 31.81 -14.10
C ASN A 529 14.30 31.02 -14.24
N ASP A 530 13.48 30.88 -13.19
CA ASP A 530 12.17 30.24 -13.25
C ASP A 530 11.05 31.30 -13.19
N PRO A 531 10.43 31.68 -14.34
CA PRO A 531 9.37 32.70 -14.40
C PRO A 531 7.97 32.13 -14.18
N GLY A 532 7.82 31.09 -13.35
CA GLY A 532 6.51 30.45 -13.21
C GLY A 532 6.30 29.63 -11.97
N VAL A 533 6.31 30.26 -10.80
CA VAL A 533 5.64 29.74 -9.61
C VAL A 533 4.61 30.73 -9.15
#